data_996c42130fd3aeb98ce4e475927c6e8c
#
_entry.id   996c42130fd3aeb98ce4e475927c6e8c
#
_cell.length_a   1.000
_cell.length_b   1.000
_cell.length_c   1.000
_cell.angle_alpha   90.00
_cell.angle_beta   90.00
_cell.angle_gamma   90.00
#
_symmetry.space_group_name_H-M   'P 1'
#
loop_
_entity.id
_entity.type
_entity.pdbx_description
1 polymer ?
#
loop_
_entity_poly.entity_id
_entity_poly.type
_entity_poly.pdbx_seq_one_letter_code
_entity_poly.pdbx_strand_id
1 'polypeptide(L)'
;MMSASATIATANRASVSEQSEEQKMVKKVAVSSFLGNFIEWFDYASYSYFATTIALVFFPSGNHTVAMLQTFGVFALSFVLRPIGALFWGNFGDKKGRKGALAISIMFMSGASFLIGCLPSYAAIGIFAPALLLLLRMVQGFSASGEYAGAATFLGEYAPTKKRGIYCSLIPASTAIGLLVGSTLATVMTASLSSDALTSWGWRIPFLMAGPLGLIVHFIRTKLADSPVYASMTEALDDKQQFASTTKSVSPLRELFQNHFKTLVISFGACVLNAVGFYTVLTYLPTYLSDTVGMAAAQSSTITTICLVLYVALVFGMGHISDTFGRKKVLIGACVAFIVLTVPAFMALNTAQFWPVLIVELAMCATLTANDGTLSSYLTETFPTSVRFTGFAFSFNLANAIFGGTAPFIATWLIYTTGSSIAPAWYMVAVSAVALVAMILSHENTDKDLSRI
;
A
#
# COMPACT_ATOMS: atom_id res chain seq x y z
N MET A 1 45.89 29.37 22.42
CA MET A 1 44.90 28.42 22.91
C MET A 1 43.42 28.85 22.71
N MET A 2 43.06 30.12 22.72
CA MET A 2 41.68 30.58 22.52
C MET A 2 41.12 30.37 21.10
N SER A 3 41.94 30.34 20.06
CA SER A 3 41.50 30.18 18.65
C SER A 3 40.97 28.76 18.32
N ALA A 4 41.62 27.72 18.85
CA ALA A 4 41.24 26.33 18.63
C ALA A 4 39.90 25.96 19.29
N SER A 5 39.63 26.50 20.49
CA SER A 5 38.37 26.26 21.22
C SER A 5 37.19 26.91 20.56
N ALA A 6 37.34 28.09 19.93
CA ALA A 6 36.27 28.76 19.19
C ALA A 6 35.96 28.03 17.87
N THR A 7 36.97 27.48 17.18
CA THR A 7 36.77 26.72 15.93
C THR A 7 36.06 25.37 16.18
N ILE A 8 36.38 24.70 17.30
CA ILE A 8 35.71 23.45 17.70
C ILE A 8 34.24 23.73 18.10
N ALA A 9 33.99 24.84 18.81
CA ALA A 9 32.62 25.20 19.20
C ALA A 9 31.74 25.61 17.99
N THR A 10 32.29 26.28 16.99
CA THR A 10 31.58 26.59 15.74
C THR A 10 31.34 25.37 14.88
N ALA A 11 32.31 24.45 14.76
CA ALA A 11 32.16 23.17 14.06
C ALA A 11 31.10 22.28 14.73
N ASN A 12 31.08 22.20 16.08
CA ASN A 12 30.03 21.48 16.80
C ASN A 12 28.63 22.12 16.67
N ARG A 13 28.54 23.44 16.66
CA ARG A 13 27.24 24.11 16.41
C ARG A 13 26.74 23.92 14.98
N ALA A 14 27.62 23.93 14.01
CA ALA A 14 27.26 23.66 12.60
C ALA A 14 26.77 22.23 12.43
N SER A 15 27.47 21.24 12.99
CA SER A 15 27.05 19.82 12.93
C SER A 15 25.72 19.55 13.66
N VAL A 16 25.45 20.21 14.79
CA VAL A 16 24.16 20.11 15.51
C VAL A 16 23.03 20.77 14.73
N SER A 17 23.30 21.90 14.05
CA SER A 17 22.29 22.56 13.21
C SER A 17 21.97 21.73 11.96
N GLU A 18 22.95 21.14 11.30
CA GLU A 18 22.79 20.26 10.15
C GLU A 18 21.97 18.99 10.50
N GLN A 19 22.30 18.32 11.61
CA GLN A 19 21.52 17.17 12.10
C GLN A 19 20.09 17.54 12.45
N SER A 20 19.84 18.74 12.99
CA SER A 20 18.49 19.22 13.28
C SER A 20 17.68 19.46 12.01
N GLU A 21 18.27 20.01 10.96
CA GLU A 21 17.61 20.25 9.67
C GLU A 21 17.33 18.93 8.94
N GLU A 22 18.27 17.98 8.96
CA GLU A 22 18.08 16.64 8.40
C GLU A 22 16.92 15.91 9.09
N GLN A 23 16.86 15.92 10.42
CA GLN A 23 15.75 15.33 11.18
C GLN A 23 14.39 15.98 10.85
N LYS A 24 14.36 17.30 10.69
CA LYS A 24 13.15 18.01 10.27
C LYS A 24 12.71 17.60 8.87
N MET A 25 13.66 17.40 7.96
CA MET A 25 13.37 16.95 6.60
C MET A 25 12.80 15.54 6.59
N VAL A 26 13.42 14.60 7.30
CA VAL A 26 12.93 13.21 7.46
C VAL A 26 11.51 13.20 8.01
N LYS A 27 11.19 14.03 9.02
CA LYS A 27 9.82 14.14 9.56
C LYS A 27 8.83 14.65 8.50
N LYS A 28 9.18 15.67 7.71
CA LYS A 28 8.31 16.19 6.64
C LYS A 28 8.05 15.13 5.56
N VAL A 29 9.09 14.39 5.17
CA VAL A 29 8.97 13.27 4.22
C VAL A 29 8.08 12.17 4.79
N ALA A 30 8.26 11.79 6.05
CA ALA A 30 7.44 10.79 6.73
C ALA A 30 5.95 11.19 6.75
N VAL A 31 5.64 12.43 7.16
CA VAL A 31 4.26 12.96 7.16
C VAL A 31 3.68 12.99 5.75
N SER A 32 4.43 13.44 4.76
CA SER A 32 4.00 13.50 3.36
C SER A 32 3.72 12.12 2.78
N SER A 33 4.59 11.14 3.04
CA SER A 33 4.45 9.76 2.60
C SER A 33 3.25 9.08 3.29
N PHE A 34 3.10 9.30 4.60
CA PHE A 34 1.95 8.82 5.36
C PHE A 34 0.63 9.36 4.82
N LEU A 35 0.52 10.68 4.65
CA LEU A 35 -0.73 11.31 4.20
C LEU A 35 -1.11 10.92 2.77
N GLY A 36 -0.15 10.78 1.86
CA GLY A 36 -0.42 10.37 0.50
C GLY A 36 -1.00 8.96 0.43
N ASN A 37 -0.36 8.00 1.09
CA ASN A 37 -0.85 6.63 1.15
C ASN A 37 -2.15 6.50 1.97
N PHE A 38 -2.31 7.30 3.03
CA PHE A 38 -3.57 7.38 3.79
C PHE A 38 -4.75 7.79 2.91
N ILE A 39 -4.61 8.81 2.04
CA ILE A 39 -5.68 9.26 1.14
C ILE A 39 -6.07 8.14 0.17
N GLU A 40 -5.10 7.40 -0.37
CA GLU A 40 -5.36 6.25 -1.24
C GLU A 40 -6.28 5.23 -0.56
N TRP A 41 -5.91 4.80 0.64
CA TRP A 41 -6.63 3.73 1.34
C TRP A 41 -7.93 4.21 1.98
N PHE A 42 -8.01 5.48 2.36
CA PHE A 42 -9.27 6.13 2.75
C PHE A 42 -10.28 6.15 1.59
N ASP A 43 -9.83 6.44 0.36
CA ASP A 43 -10.69 6.40 -0.83
C ASP A 43 -11.16 4.98 -1.14
N TYR A 44 -10.27 3.98 -1.07
CA TYR A 44 -10.66 2.58 -1.27
C TYR A 44 -11.68 2.09 -0.23
N ALA A 45 -11.46 2.41 1.02
CA ALA A 45 -12.42 2.13 2.09
C ALA A 45 -13.76 2.80 1.82
N SER A 46 -13.75 4.09 1.51
CA SER A 46 -14.96 4.86 1.22
C SER A 46 -15.77 4.23 0.08
N TYR A 47 -15.13 3.87 -1.02
CA TYR A 47 -15.83 3.19 -2.11
C TYR A 47 -16.44 1.85 -1.70
N SER A 48 -15.68 1.03 -0.97
CA SER A 48 -16.13 -0.29 -0.56
C SER A 48 -17.29 -0.22 0.42
N TYR A 49 -17.24 0.67 1.41
CA TYR A 49 -18.29 0.81 2.40
C TYR A 49 -19.55 1.51 1.88
N PHE A 50 -19.42 2.38 0.87
CA PHE A 50 -20.56 2.96 0.19
C PHE A 50 -20.98 2.21 -1.08
N ALA A 51 -20.46 0.99 -1.32
CA ALA A 51 -20.73 0.22 -2.54
C ALA A 51 -22.21 0.04 -2.84
N THR A 52 -23.05 -0.24 -1.83
CA THR A 52 -24.50 -0.35 -1.97
C THR A 52 -25.15 0.96 -2.43
N THR A 53 -24.73 2.08 -1.84
CA THR A 53 -25.21 3.41 -2.22
C THR A 53 -24.75 3.78 -3.64
N ILE A 54 -23.50 3.49 -3.98
CA ILE A 54 -22.94 3.70 -5.33
C ILE A 54 -23.69 2.85 -6.36
N ALA A 55 -24.03 1.61 -6.01
CA ALA A 55 -24.82 0.72 -6.85
C ALA A 55 -26.19 1.34 -7.19
N LEU A 56 -26.88 1.88 -6.19
CA LEU A 56 -28.19 2.55 -6.37
C LEU A 56 -28.10 3.82 -7.22
N VAL A 57 -27.03 4.59 -7.05
CA VAL A 57 -26.86 5.90 -7.73
C VAL A 57 -26.42 5.75 -9.18
N PHE A 58 -25.54 4.79 -9.49
CA PHE A 58 -24.90 4.66 -10.80
C PHE A 58 -25.37 3.47 -11.62
N PHE A 59 -25.95 2.44 -11.01
CA PHE A 59 -26.34 1.20 -11.67
C PHE A 59 -27.80 0.82 -11.32
N PRO A 60 -28.80 1.62 -11.69
CA PRO A 60 -30.20 1.33 -11.38
C PRO A 60 -30.69 0.13 -12.20
N SER A 61 -30.34 -1.07 -11.79
CA SER A 61 -30.89 -2.30 -12.34
C SER A 61 -32.05 -2.76 -11.46
N GLY A 62 -33.06 -3.39 -12.06
CA GLY A 62 -34.16 -4.03 -11.29
C GLY A 62 -33.69 -5.19 -10.40
N ASN A 63 -32.39 -5.54 -10.45
CA ASN A 63 -31.77 -6.59 -9.65
C ASN A 63 -30.58 -6.02 -8.86
N HIS A 64 -30.72 -6.01 -7.54
CA HIS A 64 -29.68 -5.51 -6.61
C HIS A 64 -28.33 -6.25 -6.78
N THR A 65 -28.34 -7.55 -7.01
CA THR A 65 -27.12 -8.34 -7.19
C THR A 65 -26.36 -7.89 -8.45
N VAL A 66 -27.07 -7.61 -9.54
CA VAL A 66 -26.45 -7.12 -10.78
C VAL A 66 -25.81 -5.74 -10.56
N ALA A 67 -26.49 -4.83 -9.85
CA ALA A 67 -25.96 -3.50 -9.54
C ALA A 67 -24.69 -3.59 -8.68
N MET A 68 -24.66 -4.47 -7.69
CA MET A 68 -23.49 -4.73 -6.86
C MET A 68 -22.32 -5.33 -7.66
N LEU A 69 -22.60 -6.29 -8.54
CA LEU A 69 -21.58 -6.87 -9.42
C LEU A 69 -20.96 -5.82 -10.34
N GLN A 70 -21.77 -4.89 -10.90
CA GLN A 70 -21.26 -3.79 -11.70
C GLN A 70 -20.39 -2.83 -10.89
N THR A 71 -20.80 -2.50 -9.66
CA THR A 71 -20.03 -1.65 -8.75
C THR A 71 -18.67 -2.28 -8.39
N PHE A 72 -18.65 -3.55 -8.04
CA PHE A 72 -17.40 -4.26 -7.76
C PHE A 72 -16.58 -4.52 -9.03
N GLY A 73 -17.23 -4.69 -10.20
CA GLY A 73 -16.54 -4.78 -11.47
C GLY A 73 -15.75 -3.51 -11.81
N VAL A 74 -16.33 -2.34 -11.58
CA VAL A 74 -15.64 -1.04 -11.72
C VAL A 74 -14.46 -0.93 -10.76
N PHE A 75 -14.63 -1.38 -9.52
CA PHE A 75 -13.53 -1.43 -8.55
C PHE A 75 -12.39 -2.36 -9.01
N ALA A 76 -12.71 -3.58 -9.42
CA ALA A 76 -11.72 -4.56 -9.89
C ALA A 76 -10.95 -4.09 -11.13
N LEU A 77 -11.63 -3.43 -12.09
CA LEU A 77 -10.99 -2.89 -13.28
C LEU A 77 -9.93 -1.83 -12.95
N SER A 78 -10.07 -1.09 -11.85
CA SER A 78 -9.04 -0.15 -11.42
C SER A 78 -7.72 -0.83 -11.06
N PHE A 79 -7.75 -2.07 -10.57
CA PHE A 79 -6.55 -2.86 -10.26
C PHE A 79 -5.80 -3.35 -11.51
N VAL A 80 -6.51 -3.58 -12.61
CA VAL A 80 -5.89 -4.02 -13.89
C VAL A 80 -4.93 -2.97 -14.43
N LEU A 81 -5.19 -1.69 -14.20
CA LEU A 81 -4.30 -0.60 -14.62
C LEU A 81 -3.10 -0.37 -13.69
N ARG A 82 -3.09 -0.93 -12.48
CA ARG A 82 -1.99 -0.73 -11.53
C ARG A 82 -0.62 -1.16 -12.06
N PRO A 83 -0.41 -2.33 -12.69
CA PRO A 83 0.89 -2.70 -13.25
C PRO A 83 1.38 -1.72 -14.33
N ILE A 84 0.47 -1.23 -15.19
CA ILE A 84 0.78 -0.25 -16.23
C ILE A 84 1.17 1.08 -15.59
N GLY A 85 0.39 1.57 -14.62
CA GLY A 85 0.69 2.78 -13.88
C GLY A 85 2.00 2.66 -13.11
N ALA A 86 2.31 1.49 -12.52
CA ALA A 86 3.56 1.24 -11.82
C ALA A 86 4.79 1.37 -12.72
N LEU A 87 4.72 0.85 -13.95
CA LEU A 87 5.78 1.04 -14.95
C LEU A 87 5.93 2.51 -15.34
N PHE A 88 4.82 3.22 -15.48
CA PHE A 88 4.84 4.65 -15.84
C PHE A 88 5.42 5.50 -14.71
N TRP A 89 4.84 5.45 -13.51
CA TRP A 89 5.27 6.27 -12.37
C TRP A 89 6.64 5.89 -11.87
N GLY A 90 6.99 4.60 -11.85
CA GLY A 90 8.31 4.12 -11.51
C GLY A 90 9.37 4.69 -12.44
N ASN A 91 9.21 4.49 -13.76
CA ASN A 91 10.12 5.02 -14.76
C ASN A 91 10.19 6.56 -14.76
N PHE A 92 9.07 7.23 -14.49
CA PHE A 92 9.05 8.69 -14.34
C PHE A 92 9.85 9.14 -13.12
N GLY A 93 9.64 8.48 -11.96
CA GLY A 93 10.35 8.81 -10.72
C GLY A 93 11.83 8.44 -10.73
N ASP A 94 12.21 7.37 -11.43
CA ASP A 94 13.62 7.00 -11.59
C ASP A 94 14.36 7.96 -12.56
N LYS A 95 13.64 8.61 -13.51
CA LYS A 95 14.21 9.57 -14.46
C LYS A 95 14.16 11.03 -14.01
N LYS A 96 13.07 11.43 -13.33
CA LYS A 96 12.75 12.84 -13.06
C LYS A 96 12.74 13.18 -11.57
N GLY A 97 13.05 12.22 -10.71
CA GLY A 97 13.02 12.37 -9.26
C GLY A 97 11.76 11.82 -8.59
N ARG A 98 11.92 11.31 -7.38
CA ARG A 98 10.85 10.68 -6.60
C ARG A 98 9.78 11.71 -6.22
N LYS A 99 10.21 12.89 -5.79
CA LYS A 99 9.35 14.01 -5.40
C LYS A 99 8.36 14.38 -6.50
N GLY A 100 8.86 14.57 -7.74
CA GLY A 100 8.03 14.98 -8.87
C GLY A 100 6.96 13.95 -9.21
N ALA A 101 7.34 12.67 -9.27
CA ALA A 101 6.42 11.56 -9.52
C ALA A 101 5.29 11.50 -8.48
N LEU A 102 5.64 11.54 -7.19
CA LEU A 102 4.69 11.50 -6.08
C LEU A 102 3.79 12.75 -6.02
N ALA A 103 4.32 13.94 -6.32
CA ALA A 103 3.53 15.16 -6.31
C ALA A 103 2.48 15.20 -7.44
N ILE A 104 2.79 14.63 -8.59
CA ILE A 104 1.88 14.57 -9.73
C ILE A 104 0.88 13.42 -9.54
N SER A 105 1.32 12.23 -9.12
CA SER A 105 0.43 11.06 -8.93
C SER A 105 -0.67 11.34 -7.91
N ILE A 106 -0.35 11.99 -6.77
CA ILE A 106 -1.35 12.33 -5.76
C ILE A 106 -2.41 13.32 -6.30
N MET A 107 -2.02 14.25 -7.17
CA MET A 107 -2.97 15.20 -7.80
C MET A 107 -3.94 14.49 -8.72
N PHE A 108 -3.47 13.56 -9.56
CA PHE A 108 -4.35 12.77 -10.40
C PHE A 108 -5.28 11.87 -9.58
N MET A 109 -4.75 11.21 -8.54
CA MET A 109 -5.51 10.33 -7.67
C MET A 109 -6.59 11.09 -6.90
N SER A 110 -6.21 12.13 -6.15
CA SER A 110 -7.14 12.92 -5.34
C SER A 110 -8.10 13.76 -6.20
N GLY A 111 -7.65 14.23 -7.35
CA GLY A 111 -8.49 14.92 -8.33
C GLY A 111 -9.57 14.00 -8.90
N ALA A 112 -9.21 12.76 -9.27
CA ALA A 112 -10.18 11.78 -9.73
C ALA A 112 -11.18 11.40 -8.61
N SER A 113 -10.71 11.21 -7.36
CA SER A 113 -11.59 11.00 -6.20
C SER A 113 -12.57 12.15 -6.01
N PHE A 114 -12.07 13.39 -6.02
CA PHE A 114 -12.91 14.58 -5.90
C PHE A 114 -13.98 14.64 -7.02
N LEU A 115 -13.58 14.38 -8.26
CA LEU A 115 -14.49 14.36 -9.39
C LEU A 115 -15.54 13.25 -9.29
N ILE A 116 -15.23 12.09 -8.69
CA ILE A 116 -16.23 11.05 -8.38
C ILE A 116 -17.30 11.63 -7.46
N GLY A 117 -16.92 12.38 -6.42
CA GLY A 117 -17.87 13.07 -5.54
C GLY A 117 -18.75 14.09 -6.24
N CYS A 118 -18.29 14.65 -7.36
CA CYS A 118 -19.03 15.63 -8.17
C CYS A 118 -19.91 14.98 -9.25
N LEU A 119 -19.81 13.66 -9.52
CA LEU A 119 -20.51 13.01 -10.61
C LEU A 119 -22.03 13.11 -10.45
N PRO A 120 -22.77 13.43 -11.55
CA PRO A 120 -24.21 13.27 -11.58
C PRO A 120 -24.61 11.80 -11.50
N SER A 121 -25.83 11.54 -11.00
CA SER A 121 -26.40 10.20 -10.92
C SER A 121 -26.81 9.66 -12.30
N TYR A 122 -27.09 8.37 -12.38
CA TYR A 122 -27.67 7.75 -13.57
C TYR A 122 -28.99 8.42 -13.99
N ALA A 123 -29.82 8.82 -13.04
CA ALA A 123 -31.08 9.51 -13.32
C ALA A 123 -30.89 10.86 -14.07
N ALA A 124 -29.73 11.51 -13.87
CA ALA A 124 -29.44 12.81 -14.49
C ALA A 124 -28.79 12.68 -15.88
N ILE A 125 -27.86 11.75 -16.08
CA ILE A 125 -27.06 11.65 -17.32
C ILE A 125 -27.01 10.25 -17.94
N GLY A 126 -27.84 9.32 -17.44
CA GLY A 126 -27.95 7.96 -18.00
C GLY A 126 -26.63 7.20 -17.97
N ILE A 127 -26.34 6.47 -19.05
CA ILE A 127 -25.18 5.60 -19.19
C ILE A 127 -23.82 6.33 -19.03
N PHE A 128 -23.80 7.64 -19.19
CA PHE A 128 -22.58 8.43 -18.99
C PHE A 128 -22.14 8.45 -17.51
N ALA A 129 -23.06 8.29 -16.55
CA ALA A 129 -22.73 8.26 -15.14
C ALA A 129 -21.80 7.07 -14.77
N PRO A 130 -22.15 5.80 -15.03
CA PRO A 130 -21.25 4.68 -14.79
C PRO A 130 -20.00 4.71 -15.68
N ALA A 131 -20.08 5.21 -16.91
CA ALA A 131 -18.92 5.33 -17.79
C ALA A 131 -17.88 6.31 -17.24
N LEU A 132 -18.30 7.47 -16.74
CA LEU A 132 -17.43 8.45 -16.09
C LEU A 132 -16.89 7.93 -14.76
N LEU A 133 -17.70 7.22 -13.97
CA LEU A 133 -17.24 6.56 -12.74
C LEU A 133 -16.12 5.56 -13.05
N LEU A 134 -16.30 4.70 -14.05
CA LEU A 134 -15.27 3.75 -14.49
C LEU A 134 -14.00 4.48 -14.93
N LEU A 135 -14.11 5.50 -15.77
CA LEU A 135 -12.96 6.28 -16.23
C LEU A 135 -12.18 6.88 -15.07
N LEU A 136 -12.87 7.53 -14.12
CA LEU A 136 -12.22 8.13 -12.95
C LEU A 136 -11.58 7.06 -12.05
N ARG A 137 -12.21 5.91 -11.87
CA ARG A 137 -11.63 4.76 -11.16
C ARG A 137 -10.39 4.20 -11.85
N MET A 138 -10.36 4.17 -13.18
CA MET A 138 -9.17 3.79 -13.93
C MET A 138 -8.04 4.79 -13.74
N VAL A 139 -8.33 6.10 -13.76
CA VAL A 139 -7.35 7.16 -13.45
C VAL A 139 -6.81 7.02 -12.02
N GLN A 140 -7.67 6.74 -11.04
CA GLN A 140 -7.25 6.47 -9.66
C GLN A 140 -6.31 5.26 -9.58
N GLY A 141 -6.70 4.10 -10.13
CA GLY A 141 -5.90 2.88 -10.11
C GLY A 141 -4.53 3.05 -10.77
N PHE A 142 -4.50 3.75 -11.91
CA PHE A 142 -3.25 4.12 -12.59
C PHE A 142 -2.36 5.01 -11.71
N SER A 143 -2.94 6.02 -11.05
CA SER A 143 -2.18 6.99 -10.25
C SER A 143 -1.73 6.43 -8.91
N ALA A 144 -2.59 5.67 -8.23
CA ALA A 144 -2.31 5.02 -6.95
C ALA A 144 -1.16 4.01 -7.02
N SER A 145 -0.93 3.40 -8.19
CA SER A 145 0.15 2.42 -8.37
C SER A 145 1.56 2.96 -8.10
N GLY A 146 1.75 4.28 -8.22
CA GLY A 146 3.01 4.95 -7.87
C GLY A 146 3.09 5.36 -6.40
N GLU A 147 1.96 5.45 -5.69
CA GLU A 147 1.93 6.06 -4.36
C GLU A 147 2.61 5.21 -3.30
N TYR A 148 2.15 3.97 -3.10
CA TYR A 148 2.70 3.08 -2.07
C TYR A 148 4.20 2.85 -2.23
N ALA A 149 4.61 2.39 -3.41
CA ALA A 149 6.01 2.09 -3.70
C ALA A 149 6.90 3.35 -3.72
N GLY A 150 6.38 4.43 -4.30
CA GLY A 150 7.10 5.70 -4.34
C GLY A 150 7.27 6.33 -2.96
N ALA A 151 6.23 6.33 -2.13
CA ALA A 151 6.28 6.83 -0.76
C ALA A 151 7.25 6.01 0.11
N ALA A 152 7.23 4.68 -0.03
CA ALA A 152 8.15 3.79 0.67
C ALA A 152 9.61 4.00 0.20
N THR A 153 9.84 4.09 -1.11
CA THR A 153 11.17 4.37 -1.68
C THR A 153 11.69 5.73 -1.21
N PHE A 154 10.88 6.77 -1.34
CA PHE A 154 11.25 8.14 -0.97
C PHE A 154 11.58 8.23 0.53
N LEU A 155 10.72 7.66 1.39
CA LEU A 155 10.96 7.62 2.83
C LEU A 155 12.17 6.77 3.20
N GLY A 156 12.36 5.61 2.55
CA GLY A 156 13.49 4.72 2.79
C GLY A 156 14.85 5.31 2.39
N GLU A 157 14.86 6.16 1.34
CA GLU A 157 16.06 6.89 0.89
C GLU A 157 16.43 8.05 1.82
N TYR A 158 15.47 8.61 2.57
CA TYR A 158 15.70 9.63 3.61
C TYR A 158 15.96 9.03 5.00
N ALA A 159 15.48 7.82 5.24
CA ALA A 159 15.56 7.20 6.56
C ALA A 159 17.01 6.85 6.93
N PRO A 160 17.42 7.04 8.21
CA PRO A 160 18.70 6.54 8.68
C PRO A 160 18.82 5.03 8.44
N THR A 161 19.96 4.57 7.95
CA THR A 161 20.20 3.18 7.51
C THR A 161 19.74 2.13 8.54
N LYS A 162 20.09 2.32 9.82
CA LYS A 162 19.74 1.40 10.92
C LYS A 162 18.29 1.51 11.40
N LYS A 163 17.48 2.43 10.86
CA LYS A 163 16.08 2.67 11.24
C LYS A 163 15.13 2.63 10.05
N ARG A 164 15.60 2.16 8.90
CA ARG A 164 14.82 2.18 7.66
C ARG A 164 13.54 1.34 7.77
N GLY A 165 13.59 0.20 8.48
CA GLY A 165 12.42 -0.65 8.71
C GLY A 165 11.31 0.07 9.46
N ILE A 166 11.63 0.71 10.58
CA ILE A 166 10.62 1.45 11.36
C ILE A 166 10.06 2.66 10.58
N TYR A 167 10.88 3.34 9.77
CA TYR A 167 10.37 4.43 8.94
C TYR A 167 9.47 3.92 7.81
N CYS A 168 9.90 2.89 7.08
CA CYS A 168 9.11 2.30 5.99
C CYS A 168 7.80 1.66 6.48
N SER A 169 7.73 1.19 7.75
CA SER A 169 6.50 0.65 8.33
C SER A 169 5.40 1.70 8.54
N LEU A 170 5.72 3.01 8.44
CA LEU A 170 4.73 4.07 8.33
C LEU A 170 3.77 3.88 7.14
N ILE A 171 4.22 3.27 6.05
CA ILE A 171 3.39 3.09 4.86
C ILE A 171 2.26 2.07 5.12
N PRO A 172 2.51 0.82 5.53
CA PRO A 172 1.41 -0.09 5.89
C PRO A 172 0.60 0.38 7.10
N ALA A 173 1.19 1.14 8.04
CA ALA A 173 0.42 1.76 9.12
C ALA A 173 -0.59 2.79 8.58
N SER A 174 -0.18 3.65 7.64
CA SER A 174 -1.08 4.62 7.02
C SER A 174 -2.18 3.95 6.19
N THR A 175 -1.90 2.79 5.57
CA THR A 175 -2.89 1.93 4.92
C THR A 175 -4.00 1.51 5.89
N ALA A 176 -3.63 0.91 7.02
CA ALA A 176 -4.59 0.45 8.02
C ALA A 176 -5.38 1.60 8.65
N ILE A 177 -4.74 2.74 8.90
CA ILE A 177 -5.41 3.94 9.42
C ILE A 177 -6.37 4.52 8.37
N GLY A 178 -6.01 4.51 7.08
CA GLY A 178 -6.91 4.90 5.99
C GLY A 178 -8.17 4.05 5.94
N LEU A 179 -8.02 2.73 6.02
CA LEU A 179 -9.14 1.79 6.11
C LEU A 179 -10.02 2.05 7.34
N LEU A 180 -9.40 2.21 8.51
CA LEU A 180 -10.10 2.43 9.77
C LEU A 180 -10.90 3.74 9.77
N VAL A 181 -10.31 4.83 9.29
CA VAL A 181 -10.98 6.13 9.23
C VAL A 181 -12.10 6.12 8.19
N GLY A 182 -11.87 5.52 7.01
CA GLY A 182 -12.88 5.38 5.97
C GLY A 182 -14.08 4.54 6.43
N SER A 183 -13.85 3.40 7.10
CA SER A 183 -14.90 2.56 7.66
C SER A 183 -15.68 3.27 8.78
N THR A 184 -14.98 3.95 9.67
CA THR A 184 -15.60 4.72 10.76
C THR A 184 -16.49 5.84 10.21
N LEU A 185 -15.99 6.60 9.24
CA LEU A 185 -16.76 7.66 8.60
C LEU A 185 -18.03 7.11 7.93
N ALA A 186 -17.90 6.01 7.18
CA ALA A 186 -19.04 5.35 6.54
C ALA A 186 -20.08 4.88 7.58
N THR A 187 -19.62 4.26 8.67
CA THR A 187 -20.49 3.80 9.77
C THR A 187 -21.23 4.97 10.41
N VAL A 188 -20.54 6.05 10.77
CA VAL A 188 -21.15 7.24 11.36
C VAL A 188 -22.17 7.86 10.41
N MET A 189 -21.83 7.99 9.14
CA MET A 189 -22.75 8.57 8.15
C MET A 189 -23.99 7.70 7.92
N THR A 190 -23.82 6.39 7.82
CA THR A 190 -24.94 5.45 7.64
C THR A 190 -25.85 5.42 8.88
N ALA A 191 -25.31 5.58 10.08
CA ALA A 191 -26.09 5.66 11.31
C ALA A 191 -26.80 7.01 11.53
N SER A 192 -26.24 8.11 11.00
CA SER A 192 -26.71 9.48 11.26
C SER A 192 -27.61 10.04 10.15
N LEU A 193 -27.49 9.54 8.92
CA LEU A 193 -28.22 10.05 7.77
C LEU A 193 -29.37 9.11 7.39
N SER A 194 -30.49 9.69 6.91
CA SER A 194 -31.53 8.89 6.28
C SER A 194 -31.03 8.27 4.97
N SER A 195 -31.68 7.19 4.52
CA SER A 195 -31.35 6.54 3.25
C SER A 195 -31.39 7.51 2.07
N ASP A 196 -32.38 8.42 2.04
CA ASP A 196 -32.50 9.44 1.01
C ASP A 196 -31.37 10.48 1.05
N ALA A 197 -30.97 10.92 2.25
CA ALA A 197 -29.83 11.83 2.41
C ALA A 197 -28.54 11.14 2.00
N LEU A 198 -28.36 9.87 2.37
CA LEU A 198 -27.17 9.09 2.03
C LEU A 198 -27.02 8.91 0.51
N THR A 199 -28.11 8.57 -0.20
CA THR A 199 -28.12 8.36 -1.66
C THR A 199 -28.05 9.67 -2.45
N SER A 200 -28.60 10.77 -1.94
CA SER A 200 -28.62 12.05 -2.65
C SER A 200 -27.28 12.79 -2.57
N TRP A 201 -26.67 12.89 -1.37
CA TRP A 201 -25.46 13.69 -1.15
C TRP A 201 -24.44 13.05 -0.20
N GLY A 202 -24.88 12.26 0.79
CA GLY A 202 -24.02 11.77 1.86
C GLY A 202 -22.82 11.02 1.34
N TRP A 203 -23.00 10.08 0.43
CA TRP A 203 -21.91 9.27 -0.14
C TRP A 203 -20.82 10.08 -0.83
N ARG A 204 -21.10 11.34 -1.20
CA ARG A 204 -20.15 12.23 -1.90
C ARG A 204 -19.08 12.78 -0.96
N ILE A 205 -19.38 12.93 0.33
CA ILE A 205 -18.53 13.60 1.31
C ILE A 205 -17.11 13.02 1.35
N PRO A 206 -16.89 11.70 1.53
CA PRO A 206 -15.54 11.16 1.59
C PRO A 206 -14.74 11.42 0.30
N PHE A 207 -15.39 11.35 -0.85
CA PHE A 207 -14.73 11.63 -2.13
C PHE A 207 -14.38 13.11 -2.29
N LEU A 208 -15.28 14.01 -1.90
CA LEU A 208 -15.01 15.46 -1.90
C LEU A 208 -13.90 15.86 -0.93
N MET A 209 -13.74 15.16 0.19
CA MET A 209 -12.63 15.38 1.12
C MET A 209 -11.26 15.05 0.51
N ALA A 210 -11.19 14.13 -0.44
CA ALA A 210 -9.92 13.75 -1.08
C ALA A 210 -9.27 14.93 -1.84
N GLY A 211 -10.05 15.84 -2.43
CA GLY A 211 -9.52 17.01 -3.14
C GLY A 211 -8.68 17.93 -2.26
N PRO A 212 -9.25 18.56 -1.22
CA PRO A 212 -8.49 19.40 -0.28
C PRO A 212 -7.31 18.66 0.37
N LEU A 213 -7.49 17.41 0.78
CA LEU A 213 -6.41 16.60 1.36
C LEU A 213 -5.28 16.39 0.35
N GLY A 214 -5.60 16.06 -0.89
CA GLY A 214 -4.63 15.90 -1.97
C GLY A 214 -3.86 17.19 -2.27
N LEU A 215 -4.53 18.34 -2.27
CA LEU A 215 -3.89 19.65 -2.42
C LEU A 215 -2.89 19.94 -1.29
N ILE A 216 -3.26 19.62 -0.05
CA ILE A 216 -2.36 19.77 1.12
C ILE A 216 -1.12 18.90 0.94
N VAL A 217 -1.28 17.62 0.58
CA VAL A 217 -0.15 16.71 0.38
C VAL A 217 0.71 17.14 -0.80
N HIS A 218 0.09 17.53 -1.91
CA HIS A 218 0.81 18.09 -3.07
C HIS A 218 1.66 19.30 -2.68
N PHE A 219 1.08 20.25 -1.94
CA PHE A 219 1.80 21.43 -1.45
C PHE A 219 2.98 21.05 -0.55
N ILE A 220 2.78 20.11 0.38
CA ILE A 220 3.89 19.61 1.22
C ILE A 220 4.98 19.03 0.35
N ARG A 221 4.65 18.15 -0.62
CA ARG A 221 5.62 17.49 -1.52
C ARG A 221 6.39 18.47 -2.39
N THR A 222 5.74 19.50 -2.91
CA THR A 222 6.42 20.52 -3.72
C THR A 222 7.44 21.35 -2.93
N LYS A 223 7.33 21.39 -1.60
CA LYS A 223 8.29 22.07 -0.71
C LYS A 223 9.45 21.20 -0.23
N LEU A 224 9.39 19.88 -0.49
CA LEU A 224 10.48 18.97 -0.15
C LEU A 224 11.63 19.07 -1.18
N ALA A 225 12.84 18.71 -0.79
CA ALA A 225 13.91 18.37 -1.72
C ALA A 225 13.69 16.96 -2.29
N ASP A 226 14.36 16.60 -3.37
CA ASP A 226 14.40 15.20 -3.81
C ASP A 226 15.33 14.37 -2.90
N SER A 227 15.28 13.03 -2.99
CA SER A 227 16.04 12.21 -2.05
C SER A 227 17.56 12.42 -2.18
N PRO A 228 18.31 12.40 -1.06
CA PRO A 228 19.78 12.56 -1.10
C PRO A 228 20.45 11.48 -1.96
N VAL A 229 19.93 10.26 -1.93
CA VAL A 229 20.43 9.11 -2.70
C VAL A 229 20.22 9.34 -4.21
N TYR A 230 19.06 9.88 -4.60
CA TYR A 230 18.77 10.21 -5.98
C TYR A 230 19.63 11.40 -6.46
N ALA A 231 19.77 12.44 -5.63
CA ALA A 231 20.58 13.61 -5.95
C ALA A 231 22.06 13.23 -6.20
N SER A 232 22.66 12.44 -5.31
CA SER A 232 24.04 11.97 -5.47
C SER A 232 24.25 11.08 -6.71
N MET A 233 23.25 10.27 -7.07
CA MET A 233 23.29 9.49 -8.31
C MET A 233 23.28 10.41 -9.54
N THR A 234 22.43 11.44 -9.54
CA THR A 234 22.32 12.38 -10.67
C THR A 234 23.60 13.19 -10.85
N GLU A 235 24.18 13.71 -9.78
CA GLU A 235 25.47 14.41 -9.79
C GLU A 235 26.58 13.52 -10.36
N ALA A 236 26.67 12.26 -9.92
CA ALA A 236 27.67 11.32 -10.44
C ALA A 236 27.47 10.97 -11.92
N LEU A 237 26.24 11.04 -12.44
CA LEU A 237 25.95 10.84 -13.87
C LEU A 237 26.30 12.07 -14.70
N ASP A 238 26.02 13.27 -14.21
CA ASP A 238 26.36 14.54 -14.87
C ASP A 238 27.87 14.69 -14.98
N ASP A 239 28.64 14.38 -13.94
CA ASP A 239 30.09 14.35 -13.95
C ASP A 239 30.64 13.39 -15.01
N LYS A 240 30.07 12.16 -15.10
CA LYS A 240 30.47 11.18 -16.13
C LYS A 240 30.13 11.62 -17.55
N GLN A 241 29.01 12.31 -17.76
CA GLN A 241 28.62 12.82 -19.08
C GLN A 241 29.49 13.99 -19.53
N GLN A 242 30.01 14.78 -18.61
CA GLN A 242 30.94 15.86 -18.89
C GLN A 242 32.29 15.33 -19.36
N PHE A 243 32.70 14.13 -18.95
CA PHE A 243 33.95 13.46 -19.34
C PHE A 243 33.82 12.48 -20.51
N ALA A 244 32.58 11.99 -20.82
CA ALA A 244 32.34 10.98 -21.85
C ALA A 244 31.22 11.42 -22.79
N SER A 245 31.58 11.94 -23.95
CA SER A 245 30.68 12.50 -24.98
C SER A 245 29.72 11.51 -25.66
N THR A 246 29.51 10.29 -25.16
CA THR A 246 28.77 9.26 -25.93
C THR A 246 27.96 8.24 -25.16
N THR A 247 27.71 8.36 -23.85
CA THR A 247 26.90 7.33 -23.15
C THR A 247 25.43 7.74 -23.15
N LYS A 248 24.62 7.15 -24.08
CA LYS A 248 23.15 7.25 -24.04
C LYS A 248 22.66 6.67 -22.73
N SER A 249 21.93 7.44 -21.91
CA SER A 249 21.28 6.94 -20.71
C SER A 249 20.29 5.82 -21.07
N VAL A 250 20.51 4.63 -20.55
CA VAL A 250 19.59 3.51 -20.73
C VAL A 250 18.30 3.82 -19.96
N SER A 251 17.14 3.57 -20.58
CA SER A 251 15.86 3.74 -19.88
C SER A 251 15.77 2.81 -18.66
N PRO A 252 15.33 3.27 -17.46
CA PRO A 252 15.15 2.43 -16.28
C PRO A 252 14.32 1.17 -16.54
N LEU A 253 13.29 1.25 -17.39
CA LEU A 253 12.53 0.08 -17.81
C LEU A 253 13.40 -0.95 -18.53
N ARG A 254 14.20 -0.53 -19.47
CA ARG A 254 15.08 -1.44 -20.22
C ARG A 254 16.14 -2.05 -19.31
N GLU A 255 16.72 -1.25 -18.43
CA GLU A 255 17.71 -1.70 -17.45
C GLU A 255 17.10 -2.74 -16.50
N LEU A 256 15.89 -2.48 -15.96
CA LEU A 256 15.18 -3.40 -15.07
C LEU A 256 14.95 -4.76 -15.72
N PHE A 257 14.39 -4.79 -16.93
CA PHE A 257 14.05 -6.05 -17.60
C PHE A 257 15.27 -6.80 -18.20
N GLN A 258 16.34 -6.09 -18.57
CA GLN A 258 17.54 -6.73 -19.11
C GLN A 258 18.52 -7.18 -18.03
N ASN A 259 18.74 -6.34 -17.00
CA ASN A 259 19.83 -6.58 -16.05
C ASN A 259 19.31 -7.06 -14.67
N HIS A 260 18.06 -6.76 -14.30
CA HIS A 260 17.51 -7.04 -12.97
C HIS A 260 16.28 -7.94 -13.00
N PHE A 261 16.03 -8.69 -14.08
CA PHE A 261 14.84 -9.54 -14.24
C PHE A 261 14.73 -10.61 -13.14
N LYS A 262 15.85 -11.25 -12.76
CA LYS A 262 15.86 -12.23 -11.66
C LYS A 262 15.42 -11.59 -10.32
N THR A 263 15.94 -10.41 -10.01
CA THR A 263 15.58 -9.64 -8.83
C THR A 263 14.09 -9.26 -8.86
N LEU A 264 13.58 -8.86 -10.02
CA LEU A 264 12.18 -8.53 -10.23
C LEU A 264 11.26 -9.74 -9.93
N VAL A 265 11.59 -10.92 -10.44
CA VAL A 265 10.81 -12.15 -10.20
C VAL A 265 10.84 -12.55 -8.72
N ILE A 266 12.00 -12.47 -8.07
CA ILE A 266 12.11 -12.74 -6.63
C ILE A 266 11.29 -11.74 -5.82
N SER A 267 11.37 -10.45 -6.14
CA SER A 267 10.59 -9.40 -5.48
C SER A 267 9.08 -9.57 -5.67
N PHE A 268 8.66 -9.95 -6.88
CA PHE A 268 7.27 -10.32 -7.15
C PHE A 268 6.81 -11.49 -6.27
N GLY A 269 7.60 -12.57 -6.19
CA GLY A 269 7.31 -13.71 -5.32
C GLY A 269 7.22 -13.32 -3.84
N ALA A 270 8.09 -12.43 -3.36
CA ALA A 270 8.03 -11.90 -2.00
C ALA A 270 6.75 -11.11 -1.73
N CYS A 271 6.20 -10.39 -2.72
CA CYS A 271 4.96 -9.63 -2.61
C CYS A 271 3.70 -10.49 -2.60
N VAL A 272 3.76 -11.75 -3.05
CA VAL A 272 2.54 -12.60 -3.18
C VAL A 272 1.90 -12.86 -1.81
N LEU A 273 2.69 -13.12 -0.77
CA LEU A 273 2.15 -13.30 0.58
C LEU A 273 1.52 -12.01 1.12
N ASN A 274 2.17 -10.85 0.93
CA ASN A 274 1.58 -9.56 1.30
C ASN A 274 0.23 -9.36 0.62
N ALA A 275 0.17 -9.55 -0.70
CA ALA A 275 -1.04 -9.38 -1.49
C ALA A 275 -2.19 -10.25 -0.98
N VAL A 276 -1.98 -11.56 -0.85
CA VAL A 276 -3.05 -12.46 -0.41
C VAL A 276 -3.34 -12.31 1.08
N GLY A 277 -2.31 -12.21 1.92
CA GLY A 277 -2.44 -12.09 3.37
C GLY A 277 -3.21 -10.85 3.78
N PHE A 278 -2.85 -9.69 3.22
CA PHE A 278 -3.52 -8.43 3.51
C PHE A 278 -5.02 -8.48 3.17
N TYR A 279 -5.35 -8.86 1.93
CA TYR A 279 -6.75 -8.89 1.50
C TYR A 279 -7.54 -10.01 2.18
N THR A 280 -6.93 -11.15 2.51
CA THR A 280 -7.62 -12.22 3.23
C THR A 280 -7.86 -11.84 4.69
N VAL A 281 -6.81 -11.44 5.42
CA VAL A 281 -6.89 -11.22 6.88
C VAL A 281 -7.64 -9.93 7.23
N LEU A 282 -7.39 -8.83 6.50
CA LEU A 282 -7.94 -7.52 6.88
C LEU A 282 -9.23 -7.14 6.13
N THR A 283 -9.55 -7.79 5.01
CA THR A 283 -10.72 -7.41 4.22
C THR A 283 -11.72 -8.54 4.00
N TYR A 284 -11.28 -9.78 3.84
CA TYR A 284 -12.15 -10.91 3.56
C TYR A 284 -12.65 -11.64 4.81
N LEU A 285 -11.83 -11.75 5.87
CA LEU A 285 -12.25 -12.46 7.09
C LEU A 285 -13.59 -12.00 7.69
N PRO A 286 -13.94 -10.70 7.73
CA PRO A 286 -15.27 -10.28 8.20
C PRO A 286 -16.41 -10.94 7.43
N THR A 287 -16.31 -10.98 6.10
CA THR A 287 -17.30 -11.63 5.22
C THR A 287 -17.28 -13.15 5.40
N TYR A 288 -16.11 -13.76 5.50
CA TYR A 288 -15.96 -15.18 5.76
C TYR A 288 -16.62 -15.61 7.07
N LEU A 289 -16.41 -14.84 8.15
CA LEU A 289 -17.01 -15.12 9.47
C LEU A 289 -18.52 -14.95 9.46
N SER A 290 -19.07 -13.94 8.76
CA SER A 290 -20.52 -13.74 8.69
C SER A 290 -21.19 -14.73 7.76
N ASP A 291 -20.69 -14.89 6.55
CA ASP A 291 -21.42 -15.57 5.47
C ASP A 291 -21.11 -17.08 5.42
N THR A 292 -19.86 -17.48 5.76
CA THR A 292 -19.46 -18.90 5.72
C THR A 292 -19.57 -19.56 7.08
N VAL A 293 -19.13 -18.89 8.15
CA VAL A 293 -19.11 -19.45 9.50
C VAL A 293 -20.41 -19.18 10.25
N GLY A 294 -21.20 -18.17 9.85
CA GLY A 294 -22.48 -17.83 10.46
C GLY A 294 -22.36 -17.01 11.75
N MET A 295 -21.24 -16.33 11.97
CA MET A 295 -21.06 -15.41 13.09
C MET A 295 -21.88 -14.14 12.88
N ALA A 296 -22.41 -13.54 13.94
CA ALA A 296 -23.13 -12.28 13.83
C ALA A 296 -22.22 -11.18 13.23
N ALA A 297 -22.70 -10.45 12.21
CA ALA A 297 -21.94 -9.45 11.49
C ALA A 297 -21.35 -8.36 12.41
N ALA A 298 -22.06 -7.97 13.47
CA ALA A 298 -21.57 -7.02 14.46
C ALA A 298 -20.35 -7.56 15.24
N GLN A 299 -20.33 -8.85 15.58
CA GLN A 299 -19.21 -9.50 16.26
C GLN A 299 -18.00 -9.60 15.34
N SER A 300 -18.21 -10.03 14.09
CA SER A 300 -17.16 -10.11 13.07
C SER A 300 -16.51 -8.75 12.83
N SER A 301 -17.32 -7.71 12.61
CA SER A 301 -16.81 -6.35 12.42
C SER A 301 -16.07 -5.80 13.66
N THR A 302 -16.51 -6.14 14.86
CA THR A 302 -15.85 -5.75 16.11
C THR A 302 -14.46 -6.39 16.20
N ILE A 303 -14.36 -7.70 15.93
CA ILE A 303 -13.08 -8.43 15.93
C ILE A 303 -12.11 -7.80 14.95
N THR A 304 -12.53 -7.59 13.72
CA THR A 304 -11.67 -6.99 12.68
C THR A 304 -11.24 -5.57 13.04
N THR A 305 -12.13 -4.77 13.66
CA THR A 305 -11.75 -3.42 14.13
C THR A 305 -10.66 -3.49 15.20
N ILE A 306 -10.78 -4.40 16.17
CA ILE A 306 -9.74 -4.63 17.19
C ILE A 306 -8.42 -5.05 16.53
N CYS A 307 -8.49 -5.96 15.55
CA CYS A 307 -7.31 -6.42 14.80
C CYS A 307 -6.64 -5.30 14.02
N LEU A 308 -7.40 -4.41 13.35
CA LEU A 308 -6.84 -3.25 12.65
C LEU A 308 -6.15 -2.25 13.58
N VAL A 309 -6.73 -1.98 14.77
CA VAL A 309 -6.10 -1.10 15.77
C VAL A 309 -4.78 -1.70 16.25
N LEU A 310 -4.78 -3.00 16.55
CA LEU A 310 -3.55 -3.68 16.98
C LEU A 310 -2.53 -3.79 15.85
N TYR A 311 -2.96 -4.01 14.61
CA TYR A 311 -2.10 -4.03 13.43
C TYR A 311 -1.25 -2.75 13.33
N VAL A 312 -1.88 -1.57 13.51
CA VAL A 312 -1.16 -0.29 13.46
C VAL A 312 -0.03 -0.23 14.50
N ALA A 313 -0.26 -0.73 15.70
CA ALA A 313 0.79 -0.76 16.73
C ALA A 313 1.88 -1.78 16.42
N LEU A 314 1.50 -3.00 16.04
CA LEU A 314 2.41 -4.11 15.80
C LEU A 314 3.31 -3.89 14.57
N VAL A 315 2.80 -3.23 13.51
CA VAL A 315 3.57 -3.02 12.28
C VAL A 315 4.83 -2.17 12.51
N PHE A 316 4.78 -1.20 13.43
CA PHE A 316 5.97 -0.44 13.84
C PHE A 316 6.97 -1.30 14.61
N GLY A 317 6.46 -2.15 15.51
CA GLY A 317 7.29 -3.10 16.23
C GLY A 317 8.02 -4.05 15.30
N MET A 318 7.32 -4.58 14.29
CA MET A 318 7.92 -5.49 13.30
C MET A 318 8.91 -4.77 12.36
N GLY A 319 8.65 -3.51 12.00
CA GLY A 319 9.62 -2.66 11.32
C GLY A 319 10.93 -2.52 12.11
N HIS A 320 10.82 -2.26 13.41
CA HIS A 320 11.98 -2.18 14.31
C HIS A 320 12.70 -3.53 14.47
N ILE A 321 11.95 -4.63 14.64
CA ILE A 321 12.50 -5.98 14.71
C ILE A 321 13.29 -6.29 13.43
N SER A 322 12.77 -5.90 12.28
CA SER A 322 13.46 -6.10 11.00
C SER A 322 14.75 -5.28 10.86
N ASP A 323 14.83 -4.12 11.52
CA ASP A 323 16.07 -3.33 11.60
C ASP A 323 17.17 -4.06 12.40
N THR A 324 16.78 -4.88 13.39
CA THR A 324 17.71 -5.56 14.28
C THR A 324 18.11 -6.96 13.77
N PHE A 325 17.14 -7.73 13.28
CA PHE A 325 17.36 -9.14 12.90
C PHE A 325 17.63 -9.33 11.41
N GLY A 326 17.38 -8.31 10.58
CA GLY A 326 17.48 -8.35 9.14
C GLY A 326 16.14 -8.62 8.44
N ARG A 327 15.98 -8.06 7.24
CA ARG A 327 14.72 -8.10 6.47
C ARG A 327 14.34 -9.53 6.07
N LYS A 328 15.31 -10.23 5.49
CA LYS A 328 15.12 -11.59 4.98
C LYS A 328 14.68 -12.56 6.06
N LYS A 329 15.27 -12.50 7.25
CA LYS A 329 14.94 -13.42 8.34
C LYS A 329 13.52 -13.21 8.86
N VAL A 330 13.09 -11.95 9.00
CA VAL A 330 11.74 -11.62 9.46
C VAL A 330 10.70 -12.05 8.41
N LEU A 331 10.95 -11.81 7.13
CA LEU A 331 10.06 -12.24 6.04
C LEU A 331 9.97 -13.76 5.93
N ILE A 332 11.08 -14.49 6.07
CA ILE A 332 11.08 -15.96 6.12
C ILE A 332 10.26 -16.43 7.34
N GLY A 333 10.48 -15.81 8.51
CA GLY A 333 9.70 -16.13 9.71
C GLY A 333 8.19 -15.93 9.52
N ALA A 334 7.79 -14.84 8.87
CA ALA A 334 6.39 -14.59 8.51
C ALA A 334 5.83 -15.68 7.57
N CYS A 335 6.57 -16.05 6.52
CA CYS A 335 6.16 -17.11 5.59
C CYS A 335 5.98 -18.45 6.31
N VAL A 336 6.94 -18.85 7.15
CA VAL A 336 6.87 -20.10 7.92
C VAL A 336 5.70 -20.07 8.91
N ALA A 337 5.51 -18.95 9.60
CA ALA A 337 4.39 -18.78 10.53
C ALA A 337 3.03 -18.92 9.81
N PHE A 338 2.85 -18.30 8.62
CA PHE A 338 1.64 -18.50 7.83
C PHE A 338 1.45 -19.94 7.38
N ILE A 339 2.50 -20.64 6.93
CA ILE A 339 2.41 -22.04 6.53
C ILE A 339 1.94 -22.93 7.70
N VAL A 340 2.46 -22.68 8.90
CA VAL A 340 2.15 -23.52 10.08
C VAL A 340 0.82 -23.13 10.71
N LEU A 341 0.52 -21.83 10.83
CA LEU A 341 -0.61 -21.34 11.62
C LEU A 341 -1.92 -21.27 10.84
N THR A 342 -1.91 -21.11 9.51
CA THR A 342 -3.12 -20.77 8.75
C THR A 342 -4.17 -21.88 8.80
N VAL A 343 -3.81 -23.15 8.64
CA VAL A 343 -4.78 -24.25 8.68
C VAL A 343 -5.40 -24.40 10.08
N PRO A 344 -4.62 -24.49 11.18
CA PRO A 344 -5.19 -24.45 12.54
C PRO A 344 -6.03 -23.21 12.82
N ALA A 345 -5.62 -22.04 12.30
CA ALA A 345 -6.36 -20.80 12.44
C ALA A 345 -7.76 -20.92 11.80
N PHE A 346 -7.86 -21.36 10.55
CA PHE A 346 -9.16 -21.53 9.89
C PHE A 346 -10.04 -22.60 10.57
N MET A 347 -9.44 -23.64 11.14
CA MET A 347 -10.18 -24.60 11.96
C MET A 347 -10.78 -23.95 13.21
N ALA A 348 -10.03 -23.08 13.88
CA ALA A 348 -10.51 -22.36 15.05
C ALA A 348 -11.52 -21.26 14.69
N LEU A 349 -11.38 -20.57 13.54
CA LEU A 349 -12.37 -19.62 13.04
C LEU A 349 -13.76 -20.27 12.84
N ASN A 350 -13.81 -21.54 12.43
CA ASN A 350 -15.05 -22.28 12.24
C ASN A 350 -15.80 -22.60 13.56
N THR A 351 -15.25 -22.31 14.73
CA THR A 351 -15.96 -22.45 15.99
C THR A 351 -17.09 -21.43 16.19
N ALA A 352 -17.08 -20.33 15.42
CA ALA A 352 -18.01 -19.21 15.53
C ALA A 352 -18.07 -18.56 16.93
N GLN A 353 -17.07 -18.79 17.78
CA GLN A 353 -17.02 -18.24 19.13
C GLN A 353 -16.16 -16.99 19.18
N PHE A 354 -16.66 -15.94 19.83
CA PHE A 354 -16.00 -14.62 19.83
C PHE A 354 -14.52 -14.67 20.29
N TRP A 355 -14.22 -15.28 21.43
CA TRP A 355 -12.86 -15.27 21.98
C TRP A 355 -11.87 -16.14 21.21
N PRO A 356 -12.16 -17.37 20.81
CA PRO A 356 -11.29 -18.16 19.95
C PRO A 356 -11.02 -17.46 18.61
N VAL A 357 -12.06 -16.91 17.96
CA VAL A 357 -11.93 -16.20 16.70
C VAL A 357 -11.07 -14.95 16.86
N LEU A 358 -11.29 -14.13 17.90
CA LEU A 358 -10.49 -12.95 18.19
C LEU A 358 -9.00 -13.30 18.39
N ILE A 359 -8.70 -14.31 19.22
CA ILE A 359 -7.30 -14.70 19.51
C ILE A 359 -6.60 -15.16 18.23
N VAL A 360 -7.28 -15.93 17.42
CA VAL A 360 -6.71 -16.47 16.17
C VAL A 360 -6.53 -15.39 15.13
N GLU A 361 -7.51 -14.50 14.94
CA GLU A 361 -7.40 -13.37 14.01
C GLU A 361 -6.28 -12.41 14.44
N LEU A 362 -6.14 -12.16 15.75
CA LEU A 362 -5.01 -11.39 16.30
C LEU A 362 -3.66 -12.06 15.99
N ALA A 363 -3.56 -13.38 16.10
CA ALA A 363 -2.34 -14.11 15.78
C ALA A 363 -2.00 -14.04 14.28
N MET A 364 -3.01 -14.20 13.41
CA MET A 364 -2.85 -14.03 11.96
C MET A 364 -2.45 -12.59 11.62
N CYS A 365 -3.07 -11.61 12.26
CA CYS A 365 -2.77 -10.19 12.11
C CYS A 365 -1.33 -9.86 12.55
N ALA A 366 -0.88 -10.39 13.69
CA ALA A 366 0.50 -10.23 14.16
C ALA A 366 1.51 -10.85 13.18
N THR A 367 1.19 -12.01 12.61
CA THR A 367 2.02 -12.66 11.58
C THR A 367 2.06 -11.81 10.31
N LEU A 368 0.93 -11.22 9.91
CA LEU A 368 0.85 -10.33 8.75
C LEU A 368 1.69 -9.07 8.96
N THR A 369 1.68 -8.48 10.16
CA THR A 369 2.51 -7.29 10.43
C THR A 369 4.00 -7.57 10.34
N ALA A 370 4.47 -8.80 10.58
CA ALA A 370 5.86 -9.18 10.35
C ALA A 370 6.23 -9.13 8.86
N ASN A 371 5.30 -9.52 7.98
CA ASN A 371 5.47 -9.35 6.54
C ASN A 371 5.40 -7.87 6.13
N ASP A 372 4.31 -7.18 6.46
CA ASP A 372 3.99 -5.86 5.95
C ASP A 372 4.93 -4.77 6.50
N GLY A 373 5.29 -4.84 7.78
CA GLY A 373 6.23 -3.92 8.42
C GLY A 373 7.66 -4.04 7.88
N THR A 374 7.97 -5.16 7.23
CA THR A 374 9.32 -5.46 6.71
C THR A 374 9.42 -5.34 5.19
N LEU A 375 8.35 -5.69 4.46
CA LEU A 375 8.38 -5.82 3.00
C LEU A 375 8.77 -4.51 2.29
N SER A 376 8.23 -3.37 2.74
CA SER A 376 8.50 -2.06 2.12
C SER A 376 9.98 -1.67 2.20
N SER A 377 10.63 -1.89 3.34
CA SER A 377 12.08 -1.66 3.50
C SER A 377 12.91 -2.67 2.69
N TYR A 378 12.52 -3.94 2.69
CA TYR A 378 13.15 -4.98 1.88
C TYR A 378 13.14 -4.61 0.38
N LEU A 379 12.01 -4.23 -0.17
CA LEU A 379 11.89 -3.87 -1.59
C LEU A 379 12.70 -2.62 -1.94
N THR A 380 12.73 -1.63 -1.04
CA THR A 380 13.56 -0.42 -1.20
C THR A 380 15.05 -0.75 -1.22
N GLU A 381 15.50 -1.73 -0.43
CA GLU A 381 16.90 -2.16 -0.33
C GLU A 381 17.31 -3.18 -1.40
N THR A 382 16.37 -3.68 -2.20
CA THR A 382 16.62 -4.76 -3.17
C THR A 382 17.08 -4.26 -4.54
N PHE A 383 16.58 -3.11 -4.98
CA PHE A 383 16.88 -2.58 -6.30
C PHE A 383 17.91 -1.45 -6.26
N PRO A 384 18.82 -1.36 -7.26
CA PRO A 384 19.70 -0.20 -7.39
C PRO A 384 18.92 1.07 -7.64
N THR A 385 19.51 2.22 -7.27
CA THR A 385 18.84 3.53 -7.29
C THR A 385 18.27 3.90 -8.67
N SER A 386 18.94 3.47 -9.75
CA SER A 386 18.53 3.76 -11.14
C SER A 386 17.19 3.13 -11.55
N VAL A 387 16.79 2.02 -10.89
CA VAL A 387 15.55 1.25 -11.20
C VAL A 387 14.72 0.92 -9.96
N ARG A 388 15.06 1.51 -8.81
CA ARG A 388 14.45 1.15 -7.51
C ARG A 388 12.96 1.39 -7.48
N PHE A 389 12.52 2.55 -7.88
CA PHE A 389 11.10 2.86 -7.87
C PHE A 389 10.34 1.99 -8.88
N THR A 390 10.87 1.84 -10.11
CA THR A 390 10.25 1.01 -11.15
C THR A 390 10.15 -0.46 -10.70
N GLY A 391 11.24 -1.02 -10.17
CA GLY A 391 11.29 -2.42 -9.74
C GLY A 391 10.36 -2.71 -8.56
N PHE A 392 10.38 -1.85 -7.54
CA PHE A 392 9.46 -1.96 -6.41
C PHE A 392 8.00 -1.81 -6.86
N ALA A 393 7.68 -0.71 -7.55
CA ALA A 393 6.30 -0.43 -7.96
C ALA A 393 5.73 -1.55 -8.83
N PHE A 394 6.48 -2.05 -9.80
CA PHE A 394 6.00 -3.09 -10.69
C PHE A 394 5.81 -4.43 -9.98
N SER A 395 6.79 -4.92 -9.21
CA SER A 395 6.65 -6.19 -8.48
C SER A 395 5.50 -6.17 -7.49
N PHE A 396 5.35 -5.08 -6.72
CA PHE A 396 4.29 -4.92 -5.74
C PHE A 396 2.89 -4.83 -6.39
N ASN A 397 2.72 -3.95 -7.38
CA ASN A 397 1.42 -3.76 -8.01
C ASN A 397 1.00 -4.94 -8.89
N LEU A 398 1.94 -5.64 -9.52
CA LEU A 398 1.66 -6.86 -10.27
C LEU A 398 1.15 -7.98 -9.34
N ALA A 399 1.80 -8.18 -8.20
CA ALA A 399 1.35 -9.14 -7.19
C ALA A 399 -0.03 -8.78 -6.64
N ASN A 400 -0.27 -7.51 -6.34
CA ASN A 400 -1.57 -7.04 -5.87
C ASN A 400 -2.67 -7.15 -6.93
N ALA A 401 -2.37 -6.88 -8.21
CA ALA A 401 -3.35 -7.01 -9.29
C ALA A 401 -3.75 -8.48 -9.53
N ILE A 402 -2.78 -9.40 -9.52
CA ILE A 402 -3.03 -10.82 -9.81
C ILE A 402 -3.60 -11.55 -8.58
N PHE A 403 -3.02 -11.34 -7.41
CA PHE A 403 -3.30 -12.13 -6.21
C PHE A 403 -4.13 -11.37 -5.17
N GLY A 404 -3.88 -10.07 -4.96
CA GLY A 404 -4.56 -9.29 -3.94
C GLY A 404 -6.03 -9.04 -4.28
N GLY A 405 -6.29 -8.42 -5.42
CA GLY A 405 -7.66 -8.12 -5.86
C GLY A 405 -8.52 -9.36 -6.12
N THR A 406 -7.90 -10.51 -6.39
CA THR A 406 -8.60 -11.78 -6.63
C THR A 406 -8.71 -12.67 -5.40
N ALA A 407 -8.01 -12.37 -4.30
CA ALA A 407 -7.96 -13.23 -3.12
C ALA A 407 -9.33 -13.55 -2.52
N PRO A 408 -10.25 -12.59 -2.29
CA PRO A 408 -11.59 -12.88 -1.80
C PRO A 408 -12.40 -13.76 -2.75
N PHE A 409 -12.28 -13.52 -4.05
CA PHE A 409 -12.96 -14.33 -5.07
C PHE A 409 -12.44 -15.77 -5.08
N ILE A 410 -11.12 -15.97 -5.08
CA ILE A 410 -10.49 -17.30 -5.06
C ILE A 410 -10.88 -18.03 -3.78
N ALA A 411 -10.85 -17.35 -2.62
CA ALA A 411 -11.26 -17.95 -1.35
C ALA A 411 -12.70 -18.43 -1.36
N THR A 412 -13.64 -17.60 -1.82
CA THR A 412 -15.05 -17.95 -1.94
C THR A 412 -15.29 -19.07 -2.96
N TRP A 413 -14.62 -18.99 -4.11
CA TRP A 413 -14.70 -20.02 -5.15
C TRP A 413 -14.19 -21.38 -4.67
N LEU A 414 -13.10 -21.40 -3.91
CA LEU A 414 -12.58 -22.63 -3.30
C LEU A 414 -13.55 -23.24 -2.30
N ILE A 415 -14.19 -22.43 -1.46
CA ILE A 415 -15.23 -22.92 -0.54
C ILE A 415 -16.39 -23.55 -1.33
N TYR A 416 -16.87 -22.83 -2.36
CA TYR A 416 -17.99 -23.29 -3.17
C TYR A 416 -17.69 -24.61 -3.89
N THR A 417 -16.49 -24.73 -4.51
CA THR A 417 -16.12 -25.90 -5.34
C THR A 417 -15.73 -27.12 -4.51
N THR A 418 -15.12 -26.90 -3.33
CA THR A 418 -14.66 -28.01 -2.46
C THR A 418 -15.67 -28.40 -1.39
N GLY A 419 -16.65 -27.54 -1.11
CA GLY A 419 -17.55 -27.70 0.03
C GLY A 419 -16.89 -27.53 1.39
N SER A 420 -15.62 -27.09 1.44
CA SER A 420 -14.83 -27.00 2.67
C SER A 420 -14.59 -25.55 3.06
N SER A 421 -15.02 -25.16 4.25
CA SER A 421 -14.78 -23.83 4.82
C SER A 421 -13.30 -23.51 5.06
N ILE A 422 -12.45 -24.54 5.24
CA ILE A 422 -11.01 -24.37 5.42
C ILE A 422 -10.21 -24.31 4.10
N ALA A 423 -10.87 -24.44 2.94
CA ALA A 423 -10.18 -24.41 1.64
C ALA A 423 -9.33 -23.13 1.40
N PRO A 424 -9.75 -21.92 1.82
CA PRO A 424 -8.91 -20.72 1.70
C PRO A 424 -7.59 -20.81 2.47
N ALA A 425 -7.52 -21.59 3.56
CA ALA A 425 -6.29 -21.80 4.30
C ALA A 425 -5.21 -22.45 3.45
N TRP A 426 -5.57 -23.44 2.63
CA TRP A 426 -4.62 -24.11 1.73
C TRP A 426 -4.11 -23.18 0.62
N TYR A 427 -4.95 -22.27 0.13
CA TYR A 427 -4.52 -21.22 -0.79
C TYR A 427 -3.49 -20.30 -0.13
N MET A 428 -3.73 -19.87 1.11
CA MET A 428 -2.76 -19.06 1.85
C MET A 428 -1.45 -19.80 2.13
N VAL A 429 -1.51 -21.10 2.44
CA VAL A 429 -0.31 -21.95 2.60
C VAL A 429 0.48 -22.02 1.28
N ALA A 430 -0.19 -22.24 0.16
CA ALA A 430 0.46 -22.32 -1.15
C ALA A 430 1.18 -21.01 -1.53
N VAL A 431 0.52 -19.85 -1.34
CA VAL A 431 1.15 -18.54 -1.64
C VAL A 431 2.27 -18.20 -0.66
N SER A 432 2.13 -18.62 0.61
CA SER A 432 3.20 -18.47 1.60
C SER A 432 4.43 -19.30 1.26
N ALA A 433 4.23 -20.50 0.70
CA ALA A 433 5.33 -21.33 0.20
C ALA A 433 6.04 -20.70 -1.00
N VAL A 434 5.30 -20.09 -1.93
CA VAL A 434 5.88 -19.33 -3.06
C VAL A 434 6.72 -18.16 -2.54
N ALA A 435 6.19 -17.39 -1.58
CA ALA A 435 6.92 -16.28 -0.98
C ALA A 435 8.15 -16.76 -0.20
N LEU A 436 8.06 -17.90 0.50
CA LEU A 436 9.19 -18.50 1.20
C LEU A 436 10.32 -18.87 0.24
N VAL A 437 10.00 -19.51 -0.89
CA VAL A 437 10.99 -19.84 -1.93
C VAL A 437 11.65 -18.57 -2.46
N ALA A 438 10.86 -17.52 -2.77
CA ALA A 438 11.40 -16.25 -3.21
C ALA A 438 12.34 -15.64 -2.16
N MET A 439 11.97 -15.69 -0.88
CA MET A 439 12.80 -15.16 0.21
C MET A 439 14.08 -15.98 0.44
N ILE A 440 14.05 -17.29 0.27
CA ILE A 440 15.26 -18.12 0.34
C ILE A 440 16.24 -17.75 -0.78
N LEU A 441 15.74 -17.52 -2.00
CA LEU A 441 16.54 -17.14 -3.17
C LEU A 441 17.00 -15.66 -3.14
N SER A 442 16.43 -14.84 -2.26
CA SER A 442 16.77 -13.42 -2.13
C SER A 442 18.10 -13.21 -1.41
N HIS A 443 18.63 -12.00 -1.51
CA HIS A 443 19.81 -11.54 -0.76
C HIS A 443 19.40 -10.67 0.43
N GLU A 444 20.20 -10.71 1.51
CA GLU A 444 20.06 -9.79 2.63
C GLU A 444 20.81 -8.50 2.33
N ASN A 445 20.11 -7.38 2.40
CA ASN A 445 20.66 -6.05 2.11
C ASN A 445 20.47 -5.06 3.28
N THR A 446 20.07 -5.56 4.46
CA THR A 446 19.93 -4.74 5.67
C THR A 446 21.24 -4.01 5.97
N ASP A 447 21.13 -2.76 6.39
CA ASP A 447 22.26 -1.86 6.72
C ASP A 447 23.19 -1.48 5.56
N LYS A 448 22.88 -1.85 4.32
CA LYS A 448 23.64 -1.36 3.17
C LYS A 448 23.31 0.10 2.87
N ASP A 449 24.32 0.82 2.45
CA ASP A 449 24.15 2.15 1.90
C ASP A 449 23.43 2.07 0.55
N LEU A 450 22.29 2.75 0.43
CA LEU A 450 21.47 2.72 -0.78
C LEU A 450 22.15 3.35 -2.00
N SER A 451 23.14 4.20 -1.80
CA SER A 451 23.95 4.76 -2.89
C SER A 451 24.92 3.74 -3.51
N ARG A 452 25.14 2.61 -2.84
CA ARG A 452 26.07 1.55 -3.25
C ARG A 452 25.40 0.25 -3.73
N ILE A 453 24.07 0.27 -3.80
CA ILE A 453 23.27 -0.88 -4.29
C ILE A 453 22.98 -0.70 -5.77
#